data_ffc06614c8c122b35d7f2fa3c00ffd54
#
_entry.id   ffc06614c8c122b35d7f2fa3c00ffd54
#
_cell.length_a   1.000
_cell.length_b   1.000
_cell.length_c   1.000
_cell.angle_alpha   90.00
_cell.angle_beta   90.00
_cell.angle_gamma   90.00
#
_symmetry.space_group_name_H-M   'P 1'
#
loop_
_entity.id
_entity.type
_entity.pdbx_description
1 polymer ?
#
loop_
_entity_poly.entity_id
_entity_poly.type
_entity_poly.pdbx_seq_one_letter_code
_entity_poly.pdbx_strand_id
1 'polypeptide(L)'
;KFFNVGFDIVSTSEGEETIKQIINTYRTGSRDWSEVQQIKYIVDGVVQCNSQMGKVVMRLDDLPFPAWDLLPNERYWAIKAGHGVEYGSEDENVKYASILTSLGCPFKCTYCHIGKEIKGSDTQEIGRFRIKSDERVMEELTYLKNDIGVKQVFIEDDSLFGRKKRAIRLLKKIIKLDLRLMDINGINIIHL
;
A
#
# COMPACT_ATOMS: atom_id res chain seq x y z
N LYS A 1 -20.64 1.69 11.69
CA LYS A 1 -20.95 1.72 10.25
C LYS A 1 -20.53 0.43 9.56
N PHE A 2 -19.26 0.00 9.64
CA PHE A 2 -18.76 -1.21 8.97
C PHE A 2 -19.47 -2.49 9.43
N PHE A 3 -19.69 -2.67 10.71
CA PHE A 3 -20.38 -3.84 11.27
C PHE A 3 -21.83 -3.97 10.80
N ASN A 4 -22.51 -2.86 10.51
CA ASN A 4 -23.89 -2.88 9.99
C ASN A 4 -24.00 -3.41 8.56
N VAL A 5 -22.88 -3.58 7.85
CA VAL A 5 -22.79 -4.12 6.49
C VAL A 5 -22.06 -5.46 6.44
N GLY A 6 -21.88 -6.13 7.59
CA GLY A 6 -21.42 -7.51 7.68
C GLY A 6 -19.93 -7.71 7.88
N PHE A 7 -19.18 -6.68 8.31
CA PHE A 7 -17.79 -6.88 8.72
C PHE A 7 -17.72 -7.45 10.14
N ASP A 8 -16.94 -8.51 10.34
CA ASP A 8 -16.72 -9.14 11.65
C ASP A 8 -15.60 -8.43 12.43
N ILE A 9 -14.55 -8.01 11.73
CA ILE A 9 -13.36 -7.37 12.29
C ILE A 9 -12.98 -6.16 11.43
N VAL A 10 -12.60 -5.07 12.06
CA VAL A 10 -12.09 -3.86 11.42
C VAL A 10 -10.74 -3.50 12.03
N SER A 11 -9.67 -3.52 11.22
CA SER A 11 -8.37 -2.99 11.63
C SER A 11 -8.42 -1.47 11.70
N THR A 12 -7.81 -0.91 12.74
CA THR A 12 -7.66 0.55 12.92
C THR A 12 -6.22 1.02 12.66
N SER A 13 -5.36 0.12 12.17
CA SER A 13 -3.96 0.37 11.81
C SER A 13 -3.58 -0.29 10.49
N GLU A 14 -2.26 -0.39 10.21
CA GLU A 14 -1.75 -1.16 9.09
C GLU A 14 -2.17 -2.64 9.20
N GLY A 15 -2.57 -3.21 8.07
CA GLY A 15 -3.17 -4.54 8.03
C GLY A 15 -2.18 -5.68 8.16
N GLU A 16 -0.91 -5.47 7.81
CA GLU A 16 0.07 -6.54 7.63
C GLU A 16 0.33 -7.34 8.91
N GLU A 17 0.53 -6.65 10.03
CA GLU A 17 0.73 -7.32 11.32
C GLU A 17 -0.59 -7.79 11.94
N THR A 18 -1.64 -6.99 11.77
CA THR A 18 -2.98 -7.32 12.29
C THR A 18 -3.51 -8.61 11.65
N ILE A 19 -3.39 -8.77 10.33
CA ILE A 19 -3.88 -9.96 9.64
C ILE A 19 -3.13 -11.23 10.07
N LYS A 20 -1.83 -11.14 10.34
CA LYS A 20 -1.06 -12.27 10.89
C LYS A 20 -1.60 -12.71 12.25
N GLN A 21 -1.88 -11.75 13.15
CA GLN A 21 -2.44 -12.04 14.47
C GLN A 21 -3.83 -12.67 14.35
N ILE A 22 -4.71 -12.13 13.49
CA ILE A 22 -6.03 -12.68 13.21
C ILE A 22 -5.92 -14.14 12.71
N ILE A 23 -5.08 -14.38 11.70
CA ILE A 23 -4.90 -15.72 11.14
C ILE A 23 -4.35 -16.69 12.18
N ASN A 24 -3.39 -16.27 12.99
CA ASN A 24 -2.83 -17.12 14.04
C ASN A 24 -3.89 -17.49 15.08
N THR A 25 -4.67 -16.54 15.56
CA THR A 25 -5.80 -16.79 16.48
C THR A 25 -6.81 -17.75 15.85
N TYR A 26 -7.18 -17.50 14.60
CA TYR A 26 -8.12 -18.34 13.87
C TYR A 26 -7.63 -19.79 13.73
N ARG A 27 -6.36 -20.01 13.44
CA ARG A 27 -5.75 -21.34 13.26
C ARG A 27 -5.75 -22.18 14.54
N THR A 28 -5.77 -21.57 15.73
CA THR A 28 -5.90 -22.28 17.00
C THR A 28 -7.34 -22.76 17.28
N GLY A 29 -8.29 -22.44 16.40
CA GLY A 29 -9.72 -22.69 16.60
C GLY A 29 -10.39 -21.63 17.49
N SER A 30 -9.63 -20.66 18.01
CA SER A 30 -10.16 -19.59 18.83
C SER A 30 -10.93 -18.54 18.00
N ARG A 31 -11.86 -17.88 18.63
CA ARG A 31 -12.55 -16.67 18.18
C ARG A 31 -12.43 -15.56 19.21
N ASP A 32 -11.55 -15.73 20.17
CA ASP A 32 -11.19 -14.70 21.13
C ASP A 32 -10.17 -13.73 20.49
N TRP A 33 -10.62 -12.54 20.17
CA TRP A 33 -9.84 -11.50 19.52
C TRP A 33 -9.24 -10.49 20.51
N SER A 34 -9.37 -10.73 21.81
CA SER A 34 -8.97 -9.79 22.88
C SER A 34 -7.48 -9.41 22.82
N GLU A 35 -6.62 -10.35 22.38
CA GLU A 35 -5.18 -10.13 22.25
C GLU A 35 -4.73 -9.58 20.90
N VAL A 36 -5.63 -9.51 19.90
CA VAL A 36 -5.29 -8.97 18.59
C VAL A 36 -5.24 -7.45 18.67
N GLN A 37 -4.11 -6.88 18.32
CA GLN A 37 -3.88 -5.45 18.46
C GLN A 37 -4.64 -4.63 17.40
N GLN A 38 -5.10 -3.45 17.80
CA GLN A 38 -5.68 -2.44 16.91
C GLN A 38 -6.82 -2.92 16.03
N ILE A 39 -7.73 -3.66 16.60
CA ILE A 39 -8.96 -4.05 15.94
C ILE A 39 -10.20 -3.58 16.70
N LYS A 40 -11.26 -3.45 15.94
CA LYS A 40 -12.63 -3.45 16.45
C LYS A 40 -13.33 -4.71 15.96
N TYR A 41 -14.10 -5.34 16.83
CA TYR A 41 -14.83 -6.57 16.54
C TYR A 41 -16.13 -6.63 17.34
N ILE A 42 -17.01 -7.56 17.02
CA ILE A 42 -18.29 -7.70 17.70
C ILE A 42 -18.27 -8.95 18.59
N VAL A 43 -18.74 -8.79 19.83
CA VAL A 43 -19.08 -9.88 20.74
C VAL A 43 -20.49 -9.64 21.27
N ASP A 44 -21.38 -10.59 21.07
CA ASP A 44 -22.77 -10.55 21.51
C ASP A 44 -23.49 -9.24 21.11
N GLY A 45 -23.23 -8.78 19.89
CA GLY A 45 -23.83 -7.56 19.32
C GLY A 45 -23.20 -6.25 19.83
N VAL A 46 -22.18 -6.31 20.70
CA VAL A 46 -21.48 -5.15 21.24
C VAL A 46 -20.12 -4.99 20.58
N VAL A 47 -19.81 -3.77 20.11
CA VAL A 47 -18.50 -3.47 19.52
C VAL A 47 -17.46 -3.39 20.63
N GLN A 48 -16.47 -4.26 20.56
CA GLN A 48 -15.25 -4.22 21.36
C GLN A 48 -14.16 -3.47 20.61
N CYS A 49 -13.23 -2.86 21.34
CA CYS A 49 -12.11 -2.14 20.77
C CYS A 49 -10.82 -2.48 21.52
N ASN A 50 -9.89 -3.11 20.82
CA ASN A 50 -8.56 -3.34 21.38
C ASN A 50 -7.67 -2.15 21.01
N SER A 51 -7.44 -1.29 21.98
CA SER A 51 -6.65 -0.05 21.84
C SER A 51 -5.15 -0.27 22.03
N GLN A 52 -4.71 -1.51 22.27
CA GLN A 52 -3.27 -1.80 22.37
C GLN A 52 -2.57 -1.33 21.11
N MET A 53 -1.52 -0.52 21.31
CA MET A 53 -0.77 0.07 20.20
C MET A 53 -0.10 -1.00 19.34
N GLY A 54 -0.65 -1.26 18.15
CA GLY A 54 0.05 -2.02 17.12
C GLY A 54 1.26 -1.22 16.61
N LYS A 55 2.19 -1.90 16.01
CA LYS A 55 3.36 -1.26 15.43
C LYS A 55 3.13 -1.08 13.94
N VAL A 56 3.25 0.14 13.45
CA VAL A 56 3.39 0.36 12.00
C VAL A 56 4.69 -0.31 11.51
N VAL A 57 4.66 -0.85 10.32
CA VAL A 57 5.86 -1.47 9.72
C VAL A 57 6.88 -0.39 9.40
N MET A 58 7.92 -0.29 10.21
CA MET A 58 8.95 0.75 10.06
C MET A 58 9.90 0.49 8.90
N ARG A 59 10.22 -0.77 8.64
CA ARG A 59 11.08 -1.19 7.55
C ARG A 59 10.23 -1.86 6.47
N LEU A 60 9.89 -1.11 5.43
CA LEU A 60 9.04 -1.60 4.34
C LEU A 60 9.72 -2.73 3.55
N ASP A 61 11.02 -2.83 3.60
CA ASP A 61 11.80 -3.91 2.97
C ASP A 61 11.56 -5.28 3.63
N ASP A 62 11.09 -5.31 4.87
CA ASP A 62 10.78 -6.55 5.58
C ASP A 62 9.43 -7.16 5.14
N LEU A 63 8.61 -6.39 4.41
CA LEU A 63 7.35 -6.88 3.84
C LEU A 63 7.62 -7.78 2.63
N PRO A 64 6.86 -8.87 2.46
CA PRO A 64 6.90 -9.64 1.23
C PRO A 64 6.46 -8.79 0.03
N PHE A 65 6.72 -9.25 -1.18
CA PHE A 65 6.06 -8.70 -2.37
C PHE A 65 4.56 -8.97 -2.29
N PRO A 66 3.73 -8.08 -2.85
CA PRO A 66 2.35 -8.43 -3.09
C PRO A 66 2.27 -9.75 -3.88
N ALA A 67 1.28 -10.58 -3.56
CA ALA A 67 1.10 -11.88 -4.20
C ALA A 67 0.50 -11.71 -5.61
N TRP A 68 1.26 -11.12 -6.51
CA TRP A 68 0.85 -10.82 -7.88
C TRP A 68 0.40 -12.05 -8.67
N ASP A 69 1.00 -13.20 -8.38
CA ASP A 69 0.69 -14.51 -8.95
C ASP A 69 -0.68 -15.06 -8.53
N LEU A 70 -1.22 -14.60 -7.39
CA LEU A 70 -2.54 -14.99 -6.90
C LEU A 70 -3.67 -14.08 -7.39
N LEU A 71 -3.35 -12.94 -8.01
CA LEU A 71 -4.35 -12.01 -8.52
C LEU A 71 -4.89 -12.47 -9.88
N PRO A 72 -6.17 -12.26 -10.18
CA PRO A 72 -6.74 -12.50 -11.51
C PRO A 72 -6.33 -11.38 -12.49
N ASN A 73 -5.03 -11.20 -12.69
CA ASN A 73 -4.42 -10.09 -13.42
C ASN A 73 -5.04 -9.86 -14.82
N GLU A 74 -5.33 -10.94 -15.55
CA GLU A 74 -5.95 -10.84 -16.89
C GLU A 74 -7.30 -10.13 -16.86
N ARG A 75 -8.08 -10.28 -15.76
CA ARG A 75 -9.36 -9.56 -15.61
C ARG A 75 -9.15 -8.06 -15.40
N TYR A 76 -8.12 -7.67 -14.66
CA TYR A 76 -7.78 -6.25 -14.46
C TYR A 76 -7.27 -5.64 -15.77
N TRP A 77 -6.40 -6.32 -16.50
CA TRP A 77 -5.87 -5.81 -17.75
C TRP A 77 -6.93 -5.73 -18.86
N ALA A 78 -7.92 -6.62 -18.86
CA ALA A 78 -9.02 -6.58 -19.81
C ALA A 78 -9.89 -5.31 -19.70
N ILE A 79 -9.87 -4.62 -18.55
CA ILE A 79 -10.62 -3.37 -18.36
C ILE A 79 -9.98 -2.20 -19.12
N LYS A 80 -8.73 -2.34 -19.59
CA LYS A 80 -7.97 -1.34 -20.37
C LYS A 80 -7.78 0.04 -19.71
N ALA A 81 -8.18 0.19 -18.45
CA ALA A 81 -8.19 1.45 -17.75
C ALA A 81 -7.58 1.30 -16.36
N GLY A 82 -6.25 1.26 -16.28
CA GLY A 82 -5.59 1.54 -15.02
C GLY A 82 -6.01 2.94 -14.55
N HIS A 83 -6.52 3.06 -13.32
CA HIS A 83 -6.97 4.32 -12.74
C HIS A 83 -8.02 5.13 -13.53
N GLY A 84 -8.81 4.47 -14.39
CA GLY A 84 -9.87 5.14 -15.14
C GLY A 84 -9.37 6.09 -16.25
N VAL A 85 -8.10 6.02 -16.59
CA VAL A 85 -7.51 6.83 -17.66
C VAL A 85 -7.16 5.93 -18.82
N GLU A 86 -7.81 6.13 -19.96
CA GLU A 86 -7.33 5.62 -21.24
C GLU A 86 -6.01 6.33 -21.57
N TYR A 87 -4.92 5.72 -21.20
CA TYR A 87 -3.63 6.20 -21.69
C TYR A 87 -3.40 5.62 -23.05
N GLY A 88 -3.49 6.49 -24.07
CA GLY A 88 -3.30 6.23 -25.48
C GLY A 88 -2.09 5.35 -25.84
N SER A 89 -2.14 4.11 -25.42
CA SER A 89 -1.32 3.08 -25.97
C SER A 89 -2.10 2.50 -27.16
N GLU A 90 -1.55 2.62 -28.33
CA GLU A 90 -2.00 1.86 -29.50
C GLU A 90 -1.98 0.34 -29.22
N ASP A 91 -1.39 -0.07 -28.10
CA ASP A 91 -1.26 -1.44 -27.63
C ASP A 91 -2.45 -1.78 -26.70
N GLU A 92 -3.45 -2.42 -27.26
CA GLU A 92 -4.72 -2.75 -26.59
C GLU A 92 -4.59 -3.68 -25.38
N ASN A 93 -3.41 -4.26 -25.11
CA ASN A 93 -3.17 -5.28 -24.08
C ASN A 93 -1.99 -4.96 -23.17
N VAL A 94 -1.83 -3.73 -22.72
CA VAL A 94 -0.74 -3.38 -21.81
C VAL A 94 -0.96 -3.99 -20.44
N LYS A 95 -0.10 -4.94 -20.07
CA LYS A 95 -0.02 -5.48 -18.71
C LYS A 95 0.56 -4.43 -17.79
N TYR A 96 -0.15 -4.10 -16.71
CA TYR A 96 0.24 -3.08 -15.75
C TYR A 96 0.20 -3.58 -14.31
N ALA A 97 0.93 -2.89 -13.43
CA ALA A 97 0.87 -3.09 -11.98
C ALA A 97 0.95 -1.74 -11.26
N SER A 98 0.34 -1.68 -10.08
CA SER A 98 0.48 -0.56 -9.16
C SER A 98 1.44 -0.91 -8.06
N ILE A 99 2.42 -0.04 -7.76
CA ILE A 99 3.38 -0.26 -6.69
C ILE A 99 3.47 0.95 -5.75
N LEU A 100 3.89 0.67 -4.54
CA LEU A 100 4.28 1.68 -3.56
C LEU A 100 5.78 1.60 -3.34
N THR A 101 6.49 2.70 -3.56
CA THR A 101 7.92 2.83 -3.23
C THR A 101 8.14 3.50 -1.88
N SER A 102 7.09 4.16 -1.38
CA SER A 102 7.02 4.77 -0.05
C SER A 102 5.58 4.73 0.49
N LEU A 103 5.43 4.87 1.79
CA LEU A 103 4.15 5.03 2.48
C LEU A 103 4.15 6.30 3.30
N GLY A 104 2.98 6.96 3.37
CA GLY A 104 2.82 8.20 4.10
C GLY A 104 3.46 9.40 3.40
N CYS A 105 3.38 10.56 4.04
CA CYS A 105 3.80 11.82 3.44
C CYS A 105 4.55 12.69 4.46
N PRO A 106 5.69 13.34 4.09
CA PRO A 106 6.43 14.20 5.01
C PRO A 106 5.77 15.57 5.21
N PHE A 107 4.74 15.91 4.43
CA PHE A 107 4.08 17.20 4.47
C PHE A 107 2.90 17.23 5.46
N LYS A 108 2.57 18.41 5.94
CA LYS A 108 1.51 18.64 6.93
C LYS A 108 0.40 19.52 6.35
N CYS A 109 -0.09 19.17 5.17
CA CYS A 109 -1.15 19.90 4.53
C CYS A 109 -2.43 19.87 5.38
N THR A 110 -3.04 21.03 5.64
CA THR A 110 -4.16 21.17 6.58
C THR A 110 -5.44 20.48 6.11
N TYR A 111 -5.60 20.30 4.82
CA TYR A 111 -6.74 19.62 4.20
C TYR A 111 -6.54 18.11 3.97
N CYS A 112 -5.30 17.62 4.13
CA CYS A 112 -4.97 16.23 3.83
C CYS A 112 -5.14 15.35 5.09
N HIS A 113 -5.78 14.18 4.92
CA HIS A 113 -5.97 13.21 6.00
C HIS A 113 -4.64 12.62 6.49
N ILE A 114 -3.67 12.38 5.60
CA ILE A 114 -2.37 11.78 5.94
C ILE A 114 -1.65 12.62 7.00
N GLY A 115 -1.69 13.95 6.90
CA GLY A 115 -1.09 14.84 7.87
C GLY A 115 -1.68 14.72 9.29
N LYS A 116 -2.92 14.26 9.40
CA LYS A 116 -3.59 13.99 10.69
C LYS A 116 -3.24 12.61 11.25
N GLU A 117 -2.91 11.66 10.39
CA GLU A 117 -2.52 10.30 10.76
C GLU A 117 -1.09 10.18 11.30
N ILE A 118 -0.32 11.27 11.25
CA ILE A 118 1.06 11.32 11.79
C ILE A 118 1.06 11.57 13.31
N LYS A 119 0.03 12.26 13.84
CA LYS A 119 0.02 12.70 15.24
C LYS A 119 -1.09 12.03 16.02
N GLY A 120 -0.73 11.07 16.89
CA GLY A 120 -1.50 10.70 18.08
C GLY A 120 -3.00 10.45 17.91
N SER A 121 -3.43 10.13 16.71
CA SER A 121 -4.77 9.66 16.45
C SER A 121 -4.84 8.16 16.73
N ASP A 122 -6.03 7.61 16.78
CA ASP A 122 -6.28 6.18 16.90
C ASP A 122 -5.61 5.36 15.77
N THR A 123 -5.10 6.02 14.72
CA THR A 123 -4.46 5.45 13.54
C THR A 123 -2.93 5.29 13.67
N GLN A 124 -2.34 5.72 14.77
CA GLN A 124 -0.97 5.41 15.22
C GLN A 124 0.13 5.54 14.16
N GLU A 125 0.32 6.75 13.65
CA GLU A 125 1.42 7.07 12.76
C GLU A 125 1.40 6.37 11.38
N ILE A 126 0.27 5.86 10.91
CA ILE A 126 0.12 5.29 9.55
C ILE A 126 0.62 6.28 8.50
N GLY A 127 0.30 7.57 8.66
CA GLY A 127 0.76 8.63 7.76
C GLY A 127 2.26 8.95 7.84
N ARG A 128 3.03 8.29 8.70
CA ARG A 128 4.47 8.50 8.81
C ARG A 128 5.19 8.13 7.53
N PHE A 129 6.01 9.04 7.03
CA PHE A 129 6.75 8.82 5.79
C PHE A 129 7.86 7.78 5.97
N ARG A 130 7.75 6.67 5.25
CA ARG A 130 8.70 5.55 5.23
C ARG A 130 8.94 5.16 3.77
N ILE A 131 10.15 4.72 3.47
CA ILE A 131 10.57 4.38 2.11
C ILE A 131 11.10 2.94 2.04
N LYS A 132 10.81 2.25 0.94
CA LYS A 132 11.56 1.05 0.54
C LYS A 132 12.96 1.45 0.08
N SER A 133 13.94 0.55 0.25
CA SER A 133 15.26 0.73 -0.38
C SER A 133 15.13 0.74 -1.91
N ASP A 134 16.09 1.34 -2.57
CA ASP A 134 16.13 1.31 -4.03
C ASP A 134 16.25 -0.13 -4.54
N GLU A 135 17.01 -0.96 -3.83
CA GLU A 135 17.23 -2.37 -4.11
C GLU A 135 15.91 -3.14 -4.05
N ARG A 136 15.13 -2.96 -2.98
CA ARG A 136 13.83 -3.61 -2.81
C ARG A 136 12.85 -3.22 -3.92
N VAL A 137 12.81 -1.95 -4.31
CA VAL A 137 11.96 -1.49 -5.41
C VAL A 137 12.40 -2.10 -6.74
N MET A 138 13.72 -2.14 -6.99
CA MET A 138 14.25 -2.73 -8.23
C MET A 138 13.99 -4.23 -8.34
N GLU A 139 14.08 -4.96 -7.22
CA GLU A 139 13.74 -6.39 -7.17
C GLU A 139 12.26 -6.62 -7.52
N GLU A 140 11.34 -5.85 -6.91
CA GLU A 140 9.90 -5.95 -7.19
C GLU A 140 9.59 -5.62 -8.65
N LEU A 141 10.17 -4.54 -9.19
CA LEU A 141 9.97 -4.16 -10.58
C LEU A 141 10.55 -5.18 -11.57
N THR A 142 11.69 -5.78 -11.24
CA THR A 142 12.32 -6.83 -12.06
C THR A 142 11.43 -8.08 -12.10
N TYR A 143 10.90 -8.50 -10.95
CA TYR A 143 9.93 -9.59 -10.86
C TYR A 143 8.67 -9.29 -11.68
N LEU A 144 8.07 -8.12 -11.52
CA LEU A 144 6.89 -7.70 -12.27
C LEU A 144 7.13 -7.74 -13.78
N LYS A 145 8.29 -7.26 -14.24
CA LYS A 145 8.65 -7.26 -15.66
C LYS A 145 8.88 -8.67 -16.19
N ASN A 146 9.71 -9.46 -15.52
CA ASN A 146 10.22 -10.72 -16.07
C ASN A 146 9.27 -11.89 -15.84
N ASP A 147 8.64 -11.97 -14.68
CA ASP A 147 7.81 -13.13 -14.28
C ASP A 147 6.32 -12.89 -14.56
N ILE A 148 5.83 -11.68 -14.34
CA ILE A 148 4.42 -11.32 -14.57
C ILE A 148 4.21 -10.74 -15.98
N GLY A 149 5.26 -10.18 -16.58
CA GLY A 149 5.22 -9.63 -17.95
C GLY A 149 4.66 -8.20 -18.00
N VAL A 150 4.75 -7.46 -16.89
CA VAL A 150 4.30 -6.06 -16.79
C VAL A 150 5.15 -5.16 -17.69
N LYS A 151 4.50 -4.24 -18.39
CA LYS A 151 5.14 -3.23 -19.24
C LYS A 151 4.92 -1.81 -18.72
N GLN A 152 3.89 -1.60 -17.90
CA GLN A 152 3.54 -0.31 -17.34
C GLN A 152 3.37 -0.40 -15.83
N VAL A 153 3.92 0.58 -15.11
CA VAL A 153 3.84 0.65 -13.65
C VAL A 153 3.26 1.98 -13.23
N PHE A 154 2.26 1.91 -12.37
CA PHE A 154 1.70 3.06 -11.66
C PHE A 154 2.37 3.15 -10.30
N ILE A 155 2.97 4.29 -10.00
CA ILE A 155 3.53 4.59 -8.66
C ILE A 155 2.43 5.29 -7.87
N GLU A 156 2.04 4.68 -6.75
CA GLU A 156 0.92 5.11 -5.90
C GLU A 156 1.40 5.83 -4.63
N ASP A 157 2.66 6.24 -4.60
CA ASP A 157 3.22 6.93 -3.44
C ASP A 157 2.41 8.19 -3.12
N ASP A 158 2.08 8.43 -1.85
CA ASP A 158 1.47 9.69 -1.42
C ASP A 158 2.37 10.91 -1.74
N SER A 159 3.68 10.68 -1.80
CA SER A 159 4.66 11.70 -2.16
C SER A 159 5.97 11.05 -2.63
N LEU A 160 6.04 10.68 -3.90
CA LEU A 160 7.25 10.10 -4.51
C LEU A 160 8.47 11.01 -4.30
N PHE A 161 8.29 12.31 -4.45
CA PHE A 161 9.32 13.33 -4.30
C PHE A 161 9.47 13.86 -2.87
N GLY A 162 8.86 13.23 -1.87
CA GLY A 162 9.06 13.59 -0.46
C GLY A 162 10.53 13.57 -0.01
N ARG A 163 11.37 12.81 -0.72
CA ARG A 163 12.83 12.88 -0.68
C ARG A 163 13.39 13.00 -2.09
N LYS A 164 13.45 14.22 -2.64
CA LYS A 164 13.83 14.52 -4.03
C LYS A 164 15.09 13.77 -4.50
N LYS A 165 16.17 13.79 -3.72
CA LYS A 165 17.43 13.11 -4.11
C LYS A 165 17.24 11.60 -4.28
N ARG A 166 16.45 10.97 -3.39
CA ARG A 166 16.12 9.54 -3.49
C ARG A 166 15.25 9.26 -4.70
N ALA A 167 14.20 10.02 -4.93
CA ALA A 167 13.33 9.85 -6.08
C ALA A 167 14.10 9.91 -7.40
N ILE A 168 14.93 10.93 -7.60
CA ILE A 168 15.76 11.07 -8.81
C ILE A 168 16.71 9.88 -8.97
N ARG A 169 17.36 9.43 -7.90
CA ARG A 169 18.26 8.28 -7.94
C ARG A 169 17.53 7.00 -8.32
N LEU A 170 16.37 6.77 -7.73
CA LEU A 170 15.51 5.60 -8.02
C LEU A 170 15.03 5.62 -9.46
N LEU A 171 14.48 6.73 -9.94
CA LEU A 171 13.99 6.87 -11.31
C LEU A 171 15.10 6.61 -12.34
N LYS A 172 16.34 7.06 -12.07
CA LYS A 172 17.50 6.75 -12.92
C LYS A 172 17.83 5.24 -12.99
N LYS A 173 17.53 4.48 -11.93
CA LYS A 173 17.67 3.02 -11.94
C LYS A 173 16.52 2.38 -12.74
N ILE A 174 15.29 2.82 -12.50
CA ILE A 174 14.08 2.25 -13.12
C ILE A 174 14.07 2.44 -14.64
N ILE A 175 14.53 3.58 -15.14
CA ILE A 175 14.65 3.85 -16.59
C ILE A 175 15.38 2.71 -17.34
N LYS A 176 16.33 2.03 -16.68
CA LYS A 176 17.08 0.92 -17.28
C LYS A 176 16.26 -0.36 -17.46
N LEU A 177 15.09 -0.43 -16.82
CA LEU A 177 14.18 -1.57 -16.95
C LEU A 177 13.28 -1.47 -18.17
N ASP A 178 13.30 -0.36 -18.92
CA ASP A 178 12.40 -0.16 -20.06
C ASP A 178 10.93 -0.43 -19.70
N LEU A 179 10.49 0.15 -18.59
CA LEU A 179 9.11 0.15 -18.11
C LEU A 179 8.51 1.54 -18.29
N ARG A 180 7.27 1.58 -18.76
CA ARG A 180 6.50 2.83 -18.74
C ARG A 180 6.10 3.14 -17.30
N LEU A 181 6.43 4.33 -16.82
CA LEU A 181 6.12 4.77 -15.46
C LEU A 181 5.11 5.90 -15.46
N MET A 182 4.20 5.85 -14.50
CA MET A 182 3.25 6.91 -14.22
C MET A 182 3.17 7.15 -12.72
N ASP A 183 3.29 8.40 -12.31
CA ASP A 183 3.02 8.84 -10.94
C ASP A 183 1.55 9.29 -10.87
N ILE A 184 0.74 8.60 -10.09
CA ILE A 184 -0.71 8.79 -10.05
C ILE A 184 -1.11 9.95 -9.14
N ASN A 185 -0.40 10.12 -8.03
CA ASN A 185 -0.73 11.14 -7.05
C ASN A 185 -0.14 12.52 -7.35
N GLY A 186 0.63 12.59 -8.44
CA GLY A 186 1.22 13.83 -8.94
C GLY A 186 2.44 14.31 -8.16
N ILE A 187 3.11 15.30 -8.74
CA ILE A 187 4.33 15.89 -8.17
C ILE A 187 4.01 17.28 -7.65
N ASN A 188 4.31 17.53 -6.38
CA ASN A 188 4.19 18.86 -5.82
C ASN A 188 5.17 19.80 -6.54
N ILE A 189 4.69 20.93 -7.05
CA ILE A 189 5.47 21.90 -7.84
C ILE A 189 6.71 22.42 -7.13
N ILE A 190 6.74 22.43 -5.81
CA ILE A 190 7.92 22.84 -5.04
C ILE A 190 9.12 21.88 -5.22
N HIS A 191 8.88 20.70 -5.79
CA HIS A 191 9.91 19.71 -6.07
C HIS A 191 10.46 19.80 -7.50
N LEU A 192 9.83 20.60 -8.34
CA LEU A 192 10.27 20.88 -9.69
C LEU A 192 11.27 22.03 -9.67
#